data_a60ca4a002ec61ff2788500965fb0fc8
#
_entry.id   a60ca4a002ec61ff2788500965fb0fc8
#
_cell.length_a   1.000
_cell.length_b   1.000
_cell.length_c   1.000
_cell.angle_alpha   90.00
_cell.angle_beta   90.00
_cell.angle_gamma   90.00
#
_symmetry.space_group_name_H-M   'P 1'
#
loop_
_entity.id
_entity.type
_entity.pdbx_description
1 polymer ?
#
loop_
_entity_poly.entity_id
_entity_poly.type
_entity_poly.pdbx_seq_one_letter_code
_entity_poly.pdbx_strand_id
1 'polypeptide(L)'
;MRVLHFVTGGFSGATQVAVDLCLAAQAEPGMQTLLVLRRKRNTSDARVQALRDQGLQVRVVSNWLHALTVWELRRIIRDWRPDVVFAHGFSDHIWGRRAAVAEHVPRIFHVEHNSRERYTPTRLRQALALQPHTQASIGVSEGVRTALIERGFAPDKCLAISNGIALERFPDSLLPQRWDAREAAILMASRFARQKDHATLIEALALLRDRGLRPTLYLAGSGSARLRRKAEAQVARLGLDDQVRFLGNVPDLPQRLAATQVFVLSTHWEGMPLALVEAMAAGCACVGSDVLGVREVLDHGRTGLLVPHADAPALANALQQLLRDGAQAQRLGQAARQQALASYGREQMWHRYRALLAAPQAPVV
;
A
#
# COMPACT_ATOMS: atom_id res chain seq x y z
N MET A 1 10.91 -22.23 12.16
CA MET A 1 10.36 -21.04 12.82
C MET A 1 8.94 -20.80 12.33
N ARG A 2 8.00 -20.50 13.23
CA ARG A 2 6.59 -20.23 12.93
C ARG A 2 6.29 -18.73 13.05
N VAL A 3 5.87 -18.11 11.96
CA VAL A 3 5.61 -16.67 11.87
C VAL A 3 4.14 -16.41 11.58
N LEU A 4 3.45 -15.70 12.47
CA LEU A 4 2.05 -15.32 12.34
C LEU A 4 1.94 -13.85 11.94
N HIS A 5 1.24 -13.57 10.86
CA HIS A 5 0.85 -12.21 10.47
C HIS A 5 -0.63 -11.98 10.77
N PHE A 6 -0.91 -10.98 11.59
CA PHE A 6 -2.28 -10.56 11.89
C PHE A 6 -2.59 -9.20 11.26
N VAL A 7 -3.59 -9.15 10.40
CA VAL A 7 -3.91 -7.96 9.61
C VAL A 7 -5.42 -7.84 9.32
N THR A 8 -5.85 -6.65 8.96
CA THR A 8 -7.23 -6.42 8.48
C THR A 8 -7.55 -7.25 7.24
N GLY A 9 -8.73 -7.88 7.21
CA GLY A 9 -9.25 -8.64 6.07
C GLY A 9 -9.89 -7.80 4.97
N GLY A 10 -9.64 -6.49 4.95
CA GLY A 10 -10.20 -5.58 3.94
C GLY A 10 -9.50 -5.59 2.59
N PHE A 11 -8.53 -6.46 2.37
CA PHE A 11 -7.73 -6.57 1.13
C PHE A 11 -7.18 -5.21 0.67
N SER A 12 -6.59 -4.48 1.61
CA SER A 12 -5.89 -3.20 1.37
C SER A 12 -4.40 -3.44 1.10
N GLY A 13 -3.64 -2.35 0.85
CA GLY A 13 -2.17 -2.43 0.75
C GLY A 13 -1.52 -3.11 1.96
N ALA A 14 -2.00 -2.86 3.18
CA ALA A 14 -1.51 -3.54 4.38
C ALA A 14 -1.75 -5.07 4.32
N THR A 15 -2.90 -5.50 3.81
CA THR A 15 -3.19 -6.94 3.61
C THR A 15 -2.25 -7.52 2.56
N GLN A 16 -2.01 -6.80 1.45
CA GLN A 16 -1.11 -7.25 0.40
C GLN A 16 0.33 -7.42 0.92
N VAL A 17 0.83 -6.46 1.70
CA VAL A 17 2.16 -6.57 2.33
C VAL A 17 2.27 -7.80 3.24
N ALA A 18 1.25 -8.07 4.06
CA ALA A 18 1.25 -9.27 4.90
C ALA A 18 1.22 -10.57 4.07
N VAL A 19 0.49 -10.60 2.96
CA VAL A 19 0.46 -11.71 1.98
C VAL A 19 1.84 -11.90 1.36
N ASP A 20 2.46 -10.82 0.87
CA ASP A 20 3.77 -10.86 0.21
C ASP A 20 4.87 -11.34 1.16
N LEU A 21 4.82 -10.92 2.44
CA LEU A 21 5.73 -11.42 3.48
C LEU A 21 5.51 -12.92 3.77
N CYS A 22 4.27 -13.39 3.83
CA CYS A 22 3.97 -14.82 4.00
C CYS A 22 4.48 -15.64 2.82
N LEU A 23 4.26 -15.19 1.58
CA LEU A 23 4.71 -15.88 0.38
C LEU A 23 6.25 -15.93 0.30
N ALA A 24 6.93 -14.82 0.60
CA ALA A 24 8.38 -14.79 0.60
C ALA A 24 8.98 -15.70 1.69
N ALA A 25 8.38 -15.71 2.88
CA ALA A 25 8.83 -16.57 3.98
C ALA A 25 8.62 -18.08 3.72
N GLN A 26 7.62 -18.45 2.92
CA GLN A 26 7.39 -19.86 2.55
C GLN A 26 8.52 -20.43 1.68
N ALA A 27 9.24 -19.59 0.94
CA ALA A 27 10.40 -20.02 0.15
C ALA A 27 11.63 -20.34 1.03
N GLU A 28 11.62 -19.97 2.32
CA GLU A 28 12.73 -20.20 3.24
C GLU A 28 12.62 -21.58 3.92
N PRO A 29 13.67 -22.40 3.87
CA PRO A 29 13.66 -23.70 4.54
C PRO A 29 13.39 -23.58 6.05
N GLY A 30 12.48 -24.40 6.56
CA GLY A 30 12.15 -24.45 7.98
C GLY A 30 11.28 -23.30 8.49
N MET A 31 10.76 -22.42 7.61
CA MET A 31 9.76 -21.42 7.95
C MET A 31 8.34 -21.92 7.65
N GLN A 32 7.45 -21.61 8.59
CA GLN A 32 6.00 -21.79 8.42
C GLN A 32 5.31 -20.47 8.68
N THR A 33 4.38 -20.09 7.82
CA THR A 33 3.62 -18.85 7.97
C THR A 33 2.14 -19.10 8.16
N LEU A 34 1.51 -18.27 8.98
CA LEU A 34 0.06 -18.23 9.16
C LEU A 34 -0.43 -16.80 9.00
N LEU A 35 -1.26 -16.57 8.01
CA LEU A 35 -1.96 -15.31 7.82
C LEU A 35 -3.31 -15.34 8.56
N VAL A 36 -3.50 -14.44 9.52
CA VAL A 36 -4.77 -14.29 10.23
C VAL A 36 -5.42 -12.97 9.83
N LEU A 37 -6.57 -13.06 9.18
CA LEU A 37 -7.35 -11.92 8.69
C LEU A 37 -8.46 -11.57 9.68
N ARG A 38 -8.53 -10.32 10.11
CA ARG A 38 -9.69 -9.82 10.83
C ARG A 38 -10.79 -9.46 9.86
N ARG A 39 -11.94 -10.14 9.94
CA ARG A 39 -13.09 -9.96 9.02
C ARG A 39 -13.54 -8.49 8.97
N LYS A 40 -13.82 -8.01 7.80
CA LYS A 40 -14.45 -6.70 7.51
C LYS A 40 -15.68 -6.96 6.63
N ARG A 41 -16.54 -5.96 6.46
CA ARG A 41 -17.74 -6.07 5.60
C ARG A 41 -17.42 -6.50 4.16
N ASN A 42 -16.25 -6.13 3.67
CA ASN A 42 -15.75 -6.44 2.33
C ASN A 42 -14.73 -7.59 2.30
N THR A 43 -14.60 -8.37 3.38
CA THR A 43 -13.80 -9.60 3.35
C THR A 43 -14.54 -10.61 2.48
N SER A 44 -13.98 -10.90 1.32
CA SER A 44 -14.52 -11.86 0.35
C SER A 44 -13.99 -13.25 0.66
N ASP A 45 -14.87 -14.21 0.84
CA ASP A 45 -14.48 -15.61 1.07
C ASP A 45 -13.80 -16.18 -0.18
N ALA A 46 -14.20 -15.76 -1.39
CA ALA A 46 -13.51 -16.13 -2.63
C ALA A 46 -12.04 -15.64 -2.66
N ARG A 47 -11.77 -14.41 -2.17
CA ARG A 47 -10.39 -13.91 -2.05
C ARG A 47 -9.60 -14.64 -0.98
N VAL A 48 -10.23 -15.01 0.13
CA VAL A 48 -9.60 -15.85 1.16
C VAL A 48 -9.23 -17.20 0.58
N GLN A 49 -10.14 -17.80 -0.20
CA GLN A 49 -9.88 -19.09 -0.86
C GLN A 49 -8.74 -18.96 -1.89
N ALA A 50 -8.73 -17.91 -2.71
CA ALA A 50 -7.63 -17.66 -3.65
C ALA A 50 -6.25 -17.55 -2.98
N LEU A 51 -6.17 -17.04 -1.74
CA LEU A 51 -4.91 -17.06 -0.97
C LEU A 51 -4.53 -18.49 -0.53
N ARG A 52 -5.51 -19.30 -0.15
CA ARG A 52 -5.27 -20.71 0.19
C ARG A 52 -4.83 -21.52 -1.02
N ASP A 53 -5.42 -21.25 -2.19
CA ASP A 53 -5.06 -21.90 -3.46
C ASP A 53 -3.61 -21.53 -3.88
N GLN A 54 -3.08 -20.39 -3.41
CA GLN A 54 -1.67 -20.03 -3.53
C GLN A 54 -0.76 -20.72 -2.49
N GLY A 55 -1.30 -21.65 -1.69
CA GLY A 55 -0.56 -22.40 -0.68
C GLY A 55 -0.44 -21.70 0.68
N LEU A 56 -1.08 -20.55 0.90
CA LEU A 56 -1.03 -19.87 2.18
C LEU A 56 -1.95 -20.55 3.21
N GLN A 57 -1.43 -20.71 4.43
CA GLN A 57 -2.29 -21.02 5.57
C GLN A 57 -3.03 -19.74 5.99
N VAL A 58 -4.36 -19.71 5.82
CA VAL A 58 -5.18 -18.54 6.12
C VAL A 58 -6.27 -18.88 7.12
N ARG A 59 -6.34 -18.13 8.22
CA ARG A 59 -7.47 -18.15 9.16
C ARG A 59 -8.16 -16.78 9.19
N VAL A 60 -9.44 -16.76 9.52
CA VAL A 60 -10.23 -15.53 9.61
C VAL A 60 -10.84 -15.45 11.00
N VAL A 61 -10.65 -14.33 11.68
CA VAL A 61 -11.24 -14.05 13.00
C VAL A 61 -12.33 -12.98 12.89
N SER A 62 -13.26 -13.03 13.83
CA SER A 62 -14.40 -12.13 13.92
C SER A 62 -13.99 -10.65 14.11
N ASN A 63 -14.87 -9.73 13.68
CA ASN A 63 -14.77 -8.30 13.93
C ASN A 63 -15.98 -7.75 14.73
N TRP A 64 -16.82 -8.61 15.28
CA TRP A 64 -18.02 -8.20 15.99
C TRP A 64 -17.70 -7.39 17.24
N LEU A 65 -16.86 -7.97 18.10
CA LEU A 65 -16.37 -7.35 19.33
C LEU A 65 -14.85 -7.50 19.38
N HIS A 66 -14.15 -6.48 19.89
CA HIS A 66 -12.72 -6.54 20.06
C HIS A 66 -12.28 -7.67 21.00
N ALA A 67 -13.05 -7.90 22.07
CA ALA A 67 -12.81 -8.99 23.01
C ALA A 67 -12.90 -10.37 22.33
N LEU A 68 -13.90 -10.57 21.46
CA LEU A 68 -14.04 -11.81 20.68
C LEU A 68 -12.90 -11.98 19.70
N THR A 69 -12.49 -10.92 18.98
CA THR A 69 -11.32 -10.97 18.11
C THR A 69 -10.06 -11.41 18.87
N VAL A 70 -9.83 -10.83 20.06
CA VAL A 70 -8.68 -11.18 20.91
C VAL A 70 -8.79 -12.63 21.40
N TRP A 71 -9.96 -13.07 21.83
CA TRP A 71 -10.19 -14.44 22.30
C TRP A 71 -9.94 -15.49 21.19
N GLU A 72 -10.52 -15.28 19.99
CA GLU A 72 -10.30 -16.15 18.83
C GLU A 72 -8.81 -16.18 18.44
N LEU A 73 -8.14 -15.03 18.43
CA LEU A 73 -6.74 -14.93 18.08
C LEU A 73 -5.86 -15.61 19.12
N ARG A 74 -6.16 -15.46 20.43
CA ARG A 74 -5.47 -16.20 21.51
C ARG A 74 -5.59 -17.71 21.33
N ARG A 75 -6.78 -18.20 20.97
CA ARG A 75 -6.97 -19.62 20.68
C ARG A 75 -6.10 -20.08 19.50
N ILE A 76 -6.06 -19.30 18.41
CA ILE A 76 -5.21 -19.60 17.25
C ILE A 76 -3.73 -19.62 17.66
N ILE A 77 -3.26 -18.65 18.44
CA ILE A 77 -1.87 -18.55 18.90
C ILE A 77 -1.53 -19.76 19.78
N ARG A 78 -2.41 -20.14 20.71
CA ARG A 78 -2.19 -21.29 21.61
C ARG A 78 -2.09 -22.61 20.84
N ASP A 79 -2.96 -22.79 19.83
CA ASP A 79 -3.00 -24.02 19.03
C ASP A 79 -1.79 -24.10 18.08
N TRP A 80 -1.45 -22.98 17.42
CA TRP A 80 -0.43 -22.94 16.38
C TRP A 80 0.98 -22.65 16.91
N ARG A 81 1.10 -22.07 18.10
CA ARG A 81 2.36 -21.75 18.83
C ARG A 81 3.38 -21.01 17.96
N PRO A 82 3.10 -19.77 17.53
CA PRO A 82 4.05 -18.98 16.75
C PRO A 82 5.27 -18.59 17.59
N ASP A 83 6.45 -18.62 16.97
CA ASP A 83 7.67 -18.04 17.54
C ASP A 83 7.64 -16.51 17.41
N VAL A 84 6.95 -16.01 16.38
CA VAL A 84 6.90 -14.59 16.02
C VAL A 84 5.49 -14.19 15.62
N VAL A 85 5.04 -13.01 16.09
CA VAL A 85 3.82 -12.35 15.64
C VAL A 85 4.14 -10.97 15.07
N PHE A 86 3.76 -10.74 13.80
CA PHE A 86 3.67 -9.42 13.20
C PHE A 86 2.23 -8.95 13.23
N ALA A 87 1.95 -7.90 14.00
CA ALA A 87 0.64 -7.28 14.10
C ALA A 87 0.61 -6.00 13.27
N HIS A 88 -0.18 -6.03 12.18
CA HIS A 88 -0.25 -4.95 11.21
C HIS A 88 -1.30 -3.90 11.58
N GLY A 89 -1.01 -2.64 11.22
CA GLY A 89 -1.64 -1.40 11.58
C GLY A 89 -3.17 -1.29 11.50
N PHE A 90 -3.66 -0.07 11.56
CA PHE A 90 -5.07 0.30 11.63
C PHE A 90 -5.77 -0.10 12.94
N SER A 91 -5.17 0.17 14.08
CA SER A 91 -5.63 -0.27 15.42
C SER A 91 -5.77 -1.80 15.59
N ASP A 92 -5.78 -2.57 14.51
CA ASP A 92 -5.83 -4.04 14.57
C ASP A 92 -4.55 -4.59 15.22
N HIS A 93 -3.40 -3.91 15.05
CA HIS A 93 -2.15 -4.26 15.74
C HIS A 93 -2.28 -4.32 17.26
N ILE A 94 -3.15 -3.47 17.87
CA ILE A 94 -3.37 -3.47 19.32
C ILE A 94 -3.93 -4.83 19.76
N TRP A 95 -4.91 -5.34 19.02
CA TRP A 95 -5.55 -6.62 19.34
C TRP A 95 -4.61 -7.80 19.07
N GLY A 96 -3.85 -7.73 17.98
CA GLY A 96 -2.81 -8.71 17.65
C GLY A 96 -1.75 -8.80 18.74
N ARG A 97 -1.17 -7.66 19.14
CA ARG A 97 -0.15 -7.61 20.20
C ARG A 97 -0.71 -8.04 21.56
N ARG A 98 -1.94 -7.61 21.92
CA ARG A 98 -2.59 -8.06 23.17
C ARG A 98 -2.74 -9.57 23.23
N ALA A 99 -3.20 -10.18 22.14
CA ALA A 99 -3.35 -11.63 22.09
C ALA A 99 -1.98 -12.33 22.19
N ALA A 100 -0.96 -11.82 21.51
CA ALA A 100 0.39 -12.37 21.53
C ALA A 100 1.03 -12.26 22.91
N VAL A 101 0.90 -11.12 23.60
CA VAL A 101 1.37 -10.92 24.97
C VAL A 101 0.70 -11.88 25.93
N ALA A 102 -0.64 -12.03 25.86
CA ALA A 102 -1.41 -12.90 26.74
C ALA A 102 -1.09 -14.40 26.56
N GLU A 103 -0.56 -14.81 25.41
CA GLU A 103 -0.13 -16.18 25.13
C GLU A 103 1.41 -16.32 25.12
N HIS A 104 2.13 -15.35 25.70
CA HIS A 104 3.57 -15.35 25.87
C HIS A 104 4.37 -15.64 24.59
N VAL A 105 3.94 -15.06 23.44
CA VAL A 105 4.69 -15.22 22.19
C VAL A 105 6.07 -14.60 22.33
N PRO A 106 7.15 -15.34 21.99
CA PRO A 106 8.53 -14.90 22.27
C PRO A 106 8.89 -13.57 21.61
N ARG A 107 8.37 -13.32 20.39
CA ARG A 107 8.75 -12.14 19.59
C ARG A 107 7.51 -11.48 18.98
N ILE A 108 7.31 -10.22 19.29
CA ILE A 108 6.14 -9.45 18.86
C ILE A 108 6.61 -8.18 18.14
N PHE A 109 6.14 -7.98 16.92
CA PHE A 109 6.41 -6.80 16.12
C PHE A 109 5.11 -6.06 15.79
N HIS A 110 5.19 -4.75 15.74
CA HIS A 110 4.15 -3.89 15.21
C HIS A 110 4.54 -3.39 13.81
N VAL A 111 3.64 -3.45 12.83
CA VAL A 111 3.87 -2.89 11.48
C VAL A 111 2.82 -1.82 11.20
N GLU A 112 3.26 -0.57 11.02
CA GLU A 112 2.40 0.57 10.73
C GLU A 112 2.44 0.92 9.25
N HIS A 113 1.26 1.02 8.63
CA HIS A 113 1.10 1.21 7.18
C HIS A 113 0.71 2.63 6.77
N ASN A 114 0.51 3.55 7.74
CA ASN A 114 -0.03 4.86 7.41
C ASN A 114 0.58 5.96 8.30
N SER A 115 0.97 7.07 7.68
CA SER A 115 1.48 8.24 8.41
C SER A 115 0.37 8.98 9.21
N ARG A 116 -0.90 8.84 8.81
CA ARG A 116 -2.07 9.43 9.50
C ARG A 116 -2.98 8.37 10.12
N GLU A 117 -2.41 7.41 10.83
CA GLU A 117 -3.20 6.48 11.63
C GLU A 117 -4.03 7.25 12.67
N ARG A 118 -5.33 6.96 12.72
CA ARG A 118 -6.26 7.65 13.62
C ARG A 118 -6.25 7.02 14.99
N TYR A 119 -5.23 7.30 15.78
CA TYR A 119 -5.24 6.98 17.20
C TYR A 119 -6.16 7.93 17.95
N THR A 120 -7.23 7.39 18.58
CA THR A 120 -7.87 8.11 19.68
C THR A 120 -6.91 8.11 20.89
N PRO A 121 -7.02 9.09 21.83
CA PRO A 121 -6.15 9.09 23.03
C PRO A 121 -6.11 7.75 23.78
N THR A 122 -7.27 7.10 23.88
CA THR A 122 -7.37 5.77 24.53
C THR A 122 -6.62 4.69 23.73
N ARG A 123 -6.76 4.65 22.41
CA ARG A 123 -6.05 3.68 21.56
C ARG A 123 -4.55 3.93 21.53
N LEU A 124 -4.13 5.20 21.53
CA LEU A 124 -2.72 5.53 21.62
C LEU A 124 -2.13 5.04 22.94
N ARG A 125 -2.77 5.34 24.07
CA ARG A 125 -2.34 4.81 25.39
C ARG A 125 -2.23 3.27 25.38
N GLN A 126 -3.21 2.58 24.78
CA GLN A 126 -3.17 1.11 24.66
C GLN A 126 -2.02 0.62 23.78
N ALA A 127 -1.73 1.32 22.67
CA ALA A 127 -0.64 1.00 21.79
C ALA A 127 0.72 1.19 22.46
N LEU A 128 0.89 2.29 23.20
CA LEU A 128 2.11 2.62 23.94
C LEU A 128 2.34 1.66 25.12
N ALA A 129 1.30 1.27 25.85
CA ALA A 129 1.38 0.29 26.95
C ALA A 129 1.87 -1.10 26.49
N LEU A 130 1.79 -1.40 25.20
CA LEU A 130 2.31 -2.65 24.62
C LEU A 130 3.79 -2.57 24.18
N GLN A 131 4.43 -1.41 24.26
CA GLN A 131 5.82 -1.23 23.81
C GLN A 131 6.84 -2.09 24.61
N PRO A 132 6.74 -2.26 25.93
CA PRO A 132 7.66 -3.13 26.66
C PRO A 132 7.74 -4.56 26.09
N HIS A 133 6.60 -5.07 25.62
CA HIS A 133 6.47 -6.42 25.05
C HIS A 133 6.69 -6.47 23.51
N THR A 134 6.99 -5.33 22.88
CA THR A 134 7.18 -5.24 21.44
C THR A 134 8.65 -5.03 21.11
N GLN A 135 9.23 -5.91 20.29
CA GLN A 135 10.63 -5.82 19.91
C GLN A 135 10.92 -4.60 19.04
N ALA A 136 10.08 -4.38 18.01
CA ALA A 136 10.16 -3.18 17.20
C ALA A 136 8.78 -2.78 16.64
N SER A 137 8.62 -1.48 16.42
CA SER A 137 7.54 -0.87 15.65
C SER A 137 8.09 -0.46 14.28
N ILE A 138 7.61 -1.10 13.23
CA ILE A 138 8.11 -0.98 11.86
C ILE A 138 7.19 -0.05 11.09
N GLY A 139 7.68 1.13 10.70
CA GLY A 139 7.03 1.98 9.71
C GLY A 139 7.34 1.51 8.30
N VAL A 140 6.35 1.52 7.41
CA VAL A 140 6.55 1.13 6.00
C VAL A 140 7.31 2.17 5.18
N SER A 141 7.74 3.27 5.79
CA SER A 141 8.60 4.32 5.25
C SER A 141 9.24 5.09 6.41
N GLU A 142 10.26 5.92 6.13
CA GLU A 142 10.87 6.80 7.14
C GLU A 142 9.87 7.79 7.72
N GLY A 143 8.96 8.31 6.90
CA GLY A 143 7.92 9.20 7.38
C GLY A 143 6.91 8.53 8.30
N VAL A 144 6.60 7.26 8.08
CA VAL A 144 5.76 6.48 9.01
C VAL A 144 6.53 6.20 10.30
N ARG A 145 7.84 5.89 10.23
CA ARG A 145 8.71 5.76 11.41
C ARG A 145 8.72 7.05 12.23
N THR A 146 8.97 8.19 11.58
CA THR A 146 8.95 9.52 12.23
C THR A 146 7.60 9.80 12.89
N ALA A 147 6.51 9.53 12.18
CA ALA A 147 5.15 9.70 12.72
C ALA A 147 4.85 8.78 13.93
N LEU A 148 5.47 7.61 14.05
CA LEU A 148 5.40 6.76 15.24
C LEU A 148 6.14 7.42 16.41
N ILE A 149 7.37 7.92 16.20
CA ILE A 149 8.18 8.58 17.21
C ILE A 149 7.46 9.83 17.74
N GLU A 150 6.91 10.65 16.87
CA GLU A 150 6.11 11.84 17.23
C GLU A 150 4.88 11.51 18.08
N ARG A 151 4.35 10.29 17.95
CA ARG A 151 3.24 9.77 18.78
C ARG A 151 3.69 9.16 20.11
N GLY A 152 4.99 9.20 20.42
CA GLY A 152 5.54 8.71 21.69
C GLY A 152 5.97 7.24 21.66
N PHE A 153 6.12 6.62 20.48
CA PHE A 153 6.80 5.34 20.36
C PHE A 153 8.29 5.54 20.58
N ALA A 154 8.95 4.60 21.29
CA ALA A 154 10.36 4.68 21.64
C ALA A 154 11.23 4.68 20.36
N PRO A 155 12.11 5.70 20.16
CA PRO A 155 12.86 5.86 18.91
C PRO A 155 13.81 4.68 18.62
N ASP A 156 14.39 4.08 19.64
CA ASP A 156 15.29 2.92 19.59
C ASP A 156 14.56 1.63 19.15
N LYS A 157 13.24 1.60 19.32
CA LYS A 157 12.37 0.50 18.85
C LYS A 157 11.63 0.83 17.54
N CYS A 158 11.81 2.01 16.96
CA CYS A 158 11.17 2.38 15.70
C CYS A 158 12.12 2.18 14.52
N LEU A 159 11.71 1.33 13.57
CA LEU A 159 12.46 1.02 12.35
C LEU A 159 11.64 1.43 11.12
N ALA A 160 12.33 1.66 10.00
CA ALA A 160 11.68 1.81 8.69
C ALA A 160 12.06 0.64 7.79
N ILE A 161 11.05 -0.03 7.23
CA ILE A 161 11.23 -1.05 6.20
C ILE A 161 10.23 -0.76 5.09
N SER A 162 10.75 -0.33 3.94
CA SER A 162 9.94 -0.04 2.77
C SER A 162 9.19 -1.28 2.28
N ASN A 163 7.94 -1.11 1.88
CA ASN A 163 7.17 -2.16 1.25
C ASN A 163 7.81 -2.61 -0.07
N GLY A 164 7.62 -3.87 -0.42
CA GLY A 164 7.96 -4.42 -1.72
C GLY A 164 6.71 -4.86 -2.49
N ILE A 165 6.89 -5.00 -3.80
CA ILE A 165 5.90 -5.56 -4.72
C ILE A 165 6.44 -6.82 -5.40
N ALA A 166 5.56 -7.61 -5.97
CA ALA A 166 5.88 -8.77 -6.80
C ALA A 166 6.40 -8.31 -8.17
N LEU A 167 7.72 -8.06 -8.27
CA LEU A 167 8.36 -7.55 -9.49
C LEU A 167 8.24 -8.49 -10.68
N GLU A 168 8.10 -9.80 -10.45
CA GLU A 168 7.85 -10.81 -11.48
C GLU A 168 6.57 -10.58 -12.28
N ARG A 169 5.66 -9.73 -11.78
CA ARG A 169 4.45 -9.29 -12.50
C ARG A 169 4.75 -8.23 -13.56
N PHE A 170 5.96 -7.66 -13.57
CA PHE A 170 6.39 -6.58 -14.45
C PHE A 170 7.65 -6.95 -15.26
N PRO A 171 7.66 -8.11 -15.97
CA PRO A 171 8.80 -8.51 -16.78
C PRO A 171 8.99 -7.55 -17.97
N ASP A 172 10.20 -7.52 -18.55
CA ASP A 172 10.48 -6.66 -19.71
C ASP A 172 9.59 -7.00 -20.91
N SER A 173 9.21 -8.26 -21.06
CA SER A 173 8.29 -8.73 -22.11
C SER A 173 6.88 -8.15 -22.03
N LEU A 174 6.48 -7.62 -20.87
CA LEU A 174 5.19 -6.94 -20.67
C LEU A 174 5.20 -5.54 -21.29
N LEU A 175 6.37 -4.92 -21.40
CA LEU A 175 6.48 -3.53 -21.82
C LEU A 175 6.48 -3.41 -23.34
N PRO A 176 5.75 -2.46 -23.93
CA PRO A 176 5.91 -2.12 -25.33
C PRO A 176 7.35 -1.71 -25.66
N GLN A 177 7.86 -2.16 -26.79
CA GLN A 177 9.23 -1.84 -27.24
C GLN A 177 9.43 -0.34 -27.45
N ARG A 178 8.37 0.37 -27.80
CA ARG A 178 8.39 1.81 -28.08
C ARG A 178 7.44 2.53 -27.14
N TRP A 179 7.83 3.70 -26.68
CA TRP A 179 7.03 4.55 -25.80
C TRP A 179 5.70 4.98 -26.44
N ASP A 180 5.74 5.33 -27.71
CA ASP A 180 4.57 5.77 -28.49
C ASP A 180 3.57 4.64 -28.82
N ALA A 181 3.93 3.39 -28.57
CA ALA A 181 2.99 2.27 -28.59
C ALA A 181 2.10 2.20 -27.34
N ARG A 182 2.41 2.98 -26.29
CA ARG A 182 1.53 3.14 -25.14
C ARG A 182 0.43 4.14 -25.43
N GLU A 183 -0.74 3.93 -24.88
CA GLU A 183 -1.83 4.88 -24.95
C GLU A 183 -1.47 6.20 -24.23
N ALA A 184 -1.66 7.33 -24.91
CA ALA A 184 -1.48 8.67 -24.33
C ALA A 184 -2.66 8.99 -23.39
N ALA A 185 -2.82 8.16 -22.35
CA ALA A 185 -3.87 8.22 -21.37
C ALA A 185 -3.29 8.43 -19.97
N ILE A 186 -4.17 8.73 -19.02
CA ILE A 186 -3.88 8.89 -17.60
C ILE A 186 -4.54 7.75 -16.84
N LEU A 187 -3.81 7.08 -15.96
CA LEU A 187 -4.34 6.04 -15.08
C LEU A 187 -4.11 6.39 -13.62
N MET A 188 -5.15 6.27 -12.80
CA MET A 188 -5.06 6.25 -11.36
C MET A 188 -5.60 4.92 -10.83
N ALA A 189 -4.75 4.11 -10.19
CA ALA A 189 -5.16 2.87 -9.54
C ALA A 189 -5.25 3.09 -8.02
N SER A 190 -6.46 3.24 -7.50
CA SER A 190 -6.68 3.51 -6.08
C SER A 190 -8.11 3.20 -5.64
N ARG A 191 -8.29 3.00 -4.33
CA ARG A 191 -9.63 2.86 -3.75
C ARG A 191 -10.35 4.21 -3.70
N PHE A 192 -11.67 4.24 -3.91
CA PHE A 192 -12.49 5.40 -3.57
C PHE A 192 -12.57 5.54 -2.05
N ALA A 193 -11.65 6.30 -1.48
CA ALA A 193 -11.49 6.54 -0.05
C ALA A 193 -11.18 8.02 0.20
N ARG A 194 -11.43 8.52 1.41
CA ARG A 194 -11.15 9.92 1.77
C ARG A 194 -9.67 10.31 1.65
N GLN A 195 -8.81 9.32 1.70
CA GLN A 195 -7.37 9.48 1.51
C GLN A 195 -7.01 9.88 0.08
N LYS A 196 -7.75 9.33 -0.89
CA LYS A 196 -7.49 9.50 -2.33
C LYS A 196 -8.31 10.66 -2.89
N ASP A 197 -7.64 11.52 -3.59
CA ASP A 197 -8.20 12.78 -4.07
C ASP A 197 -8.56 12.69 -5.56
N HIS A 198 -9.60 11.91 -5.85
CA HIS A 198 -10.15 11.83 -7.20
C HIS A 198 -10.72 13.17 -7.69
N ALA A 199 -11.17 14.02 -6.76
CA ALA A 199 -11.79 15.29 -7.10
C ALA A 199 -10.81 16.24 -7.79
N THR A 200 -9.63 16.44 -7.21
CA THR A 200 -8.58 17.26 -7.79
C THR A 200 -8.10 16.71 -9.13
N LEU A 201 -8.02 15.38 -9.32
CA LEU A 201 -7.63 14.80 -10.60
C LEU A 201 -8.70 15.05 -11.70
N ILE A 202 -9.97 14.93 -11.36
CA ILE A 202 -11.07 15.21 -12.29
C ILE A 202 -11.11 16.72 -12.67
N GLU A 203 -10.85 17.60 -11.73
CA GLU A 203 -10.71 19.05 -12.01
C GLU A 203 -9.51 19.34 -12.91
N ALA A 204 -8.36 18.71 -12.65
CA ALA A 204 -7.18 18.82 -13.52
C ALA A 204 -7.46 18.34 -14.94
N LEU A 205 -8.26 17.27 -15.12
CA LEU A 205 -8.68 16.80 -16.44
C LEU A 205 -9.56 17.84 -17.16
N ALA A 206 -10.47 18.52 -16.46
CA ALA A 206 -11.26 19.61 -17.04
C ALA A 206 -10.36 20.76 -17.52
N LEU A 207 -9.36 21.15 -16.73
CA LEU A 207 -8.38 22.16 -17.13
C LEU A 207 -7.57 21.74 -18.37
N LEU A 208 -7.21 20.45 -18.50
CA LEU A 208 -6.54 19.93 -19.71
C LEU A 208 -7.46 20.05 -20.94
N ARG A 209 -8.72 19.66 -20.83
CA ARG A 209 -9.71 19.81 -21.90
C ARG A 209 -9.83 21.26 -22.36
N ASP A 210 -9.91 22.21 -21.42
CA ASP A 210 -10.04 23.64 -21.72
C ASP A 210 -8.78 24.21 -22.40
N ARG A 211 -7.63 23.50 -22.28
CA ARG A 211 -6.37 23.78 -23.00
C ARG A 211 -6.24 22.98 -24.31
N GLY A 212 -7.30 22.32 -24.76
CA GLY A 212 -7.34 21.54 -26.02
C GLY A 212 -6.71 20.15 -25.93
N LEU A 213 -6.43 19.63 -24.70
CA LEU A 213 -5.92 18.27 -24.48
C LEU A 213 -7.05 17.39 -23.94
N ARG A 214 -7.33 16.29 -24.62
CA ARG A 214 -8.43 15.38 -24.26
C ARG A 214 -7.94 13.94 -24.01
N PRO A 215 -7.03 13.71 -23.05
CA PRO A 215 -6.60 12.35 -22.72
C PRO A 215 -7.74 11.56 -22.08
N THR A 216 -7.74 10.24 -22.27
CA THR A 216 -8.60 9.35 -21.48
C THR A 216 -8.07 9.24 -20.06
N LEU A 217 -8.94 9.37 -19.06
CA LEU A 217 -8.64 9.09 -17.66
C LEU A 217 -9.26 7.76 -17.23
N TYR A 218 -8.43 6.82 -16.86
CA TYR A 218 -8.82 5.55 -16.26
C TYR A 218 -8.76 5.62 -14.74
N LEU A 219 -9.89 5.37 -14.08
CA LEU A 219 -9.99 5.26 -12.62
C LEU A 219 -10.21 3.79 -12.24
N ALA A 220 -9.12 3.12 -11.87
CA ALA A 220 -9.11 1.72 -11.47
C ALA A 220 -9.21 1.59 -9.95
N GLY A 221 -10.09 0.73 -9.49
CA GLY A 221 -10.27 0.40 -8.08
C GLY A 221 -11.72 0.46 -7.63
N SER A 222 -11.94 -0.09 -6.44
CA SER A 222 -13.23 -0.09 -5.75
C SER A 222 -13.13 0.70 -4.44
N GLY A 223 -14.15 0.66 -3.61
CA GLY A 223 -14.12 1.33 -2.29
C GLY A 223 -15.50 1.84 -1.89
N SER A 224 -15.56 3.06 -1.37
CA SER A 224 -16.82 3.68 -0.96
C SER A 224 -17.72 4.00 -2.15
N ALA A 225 -18.87 3.33 -2.25
CA ALA A 225 -19.86 3.63 -3.28
C ALA A 225 -20.34 5.11 -3.25
N ARG A 226 -20.38 5.71 -2.05
CA ARG A 226 -20.71 7.14 -1.90
C ARG A 226 -19.66 8.04 -2.54
N LEU A 227 -18.37 7.76 -2.32
CA LEU A 227 -17.28 8.56 -2.89
C LEU A 227 -17.14 8.34 -4.39
N ARG A 228 -17.38 7.11 -4.87
CA ARG A 228 -17.45 6.82 -6.29
C ARG A 228 -18.57 7.61 -6.96
N ARG A 229 -19.81 7.58 -6.45
CA ARG A 229 -20.92 8.37 -6.97
C ARG A 229 -20.62 9.88 -6.97
N LYS A 230 -19.89 10.37 -5.94
CA LYS A 230 -19.47 11.78 -5.90
C LYS A 230 -18.52 12.11 -7.06
N ALA A 231 -17.59 11.22 -7.39
CA ALA A 231 -16.68 11.38 -8.53
C ALA A 231 -17.44 11.29 -9.86
N GLU A 232 -18.35 10.34 -10.02
CA GLU A 232 -19.23 10.21 -11.21
C GLU A 232 -20.08 11.48 -11.42
N ALA A 233 -20.68 12.02 -10.37
CA ALA A 233 -21.44 13.27 -10.45
C ALA A 233 -20.57 14.50 -10.81
N GLN A 234 -19.31 14.52 -10.36
CA GLN A 234 -18.36 15.58 -10.74
C GLN A 234 -17.97 15.48 -12.20
N VAL A 235 -17.73 14.27 -12.71
CA VAL A 235 -17.46 14.00 -14.14
C VAL A 235 -18.62 14.52 -15.00
N ALA A 236 -19.86 14.14 -14.70
CA ALA A 236 -21.04 14.60 -15.43
C ALA A 236 -21.20 16.13 -15.36
N ARG A 237 -21.06 16.73 -14.17
CA ARG A 237 -21.17 18.20 -13.99
C ARG A 237 -20.12 18.97 -14.81
N LEU A 238 -18.94 18.40 -14.99
CA LEU A 238 -17.84 19.02 -15.76
C LEU A 238 -17.88 18.62 -17.24
N GLY A 239 -18.82 17.79 -17.70
CA GLY A 239 -18.92 17.34 -19.09
C GLY A 239 -17.73 16.52 -19.55
N LEU A 240 -17.28 15.57 -18.72
CA LEU A 240 -16.09 14.72 -18.97
C LEU A 240 -16.46 13.25 -19.21
N ASP A 241 -17.74 12.95 -19.46
CA ASP A 241 -18.25 11.57 -19.57
C ASP A 241 -17.61 10.79 -20.72
N ASP A 242 -17.19 11.47 -21.77
CA ASP A 242 -16.46 10.90 -22.91
C ASP A 242 -14.99 10.60 -22.61
N GLN A 243 -14.38 11.25 -21.60
CA GLN A 243 -12.97 11.11 -21.26
C GLN A 243 -12.69 10.22 -20.04
N VAL A 244 -13.64 10.04 -19.12
CA VAL A 244 -13.42 9.29 -17.88
C VAL A 244 -13.99 7.87 -17.95
N ARG A 245 -13.20 6.88 -17.56
CA ARG A 245 -13.60 5.47 -17.50
C ARG A 245 -13.39 4.91 -16.09
N PHE A 246 -14.48 4.54 -15.43
CA PHE A 246 -14.48 3.89 -14.11
C PHE A 246 -14.36 2.37 -14.28
N LEU A 247 -13.16 1.83 -14.11
CA LEU A 247 -12.85 0.43 -14.41
C LEU A 247 -13.26 -0.56 -13.30
N GLY A 248 -13.51 -0.08 -12.07
CA GLY A 248 -13.67 -0.98 -10.93
C GLY A 248 -12.36 -1.72 -10.59
N ASN A 249 -12.45 -2.93 -10.06
CA ASN A 249 -11.27 -3.76 -9.83
C ASN A 249 -10.73 -4.27 -11.16
N VAL A 250 -9.42 -4.08 -11.37
CA VAL A 250 -8.69 -4.50 -12.57
C VAL A 250 -7.73 -5.62 -12.19
N PRO A 251 -8.05 -6.89 -12.52
CA PRO A 251 -7.19 -8.04 -12.20
C PRO A 251 -5.84 -7.98 -12.92
N ASP A 252 -5.84 -7.49 -14.15
CA ASP A 252 -4.70 -7.33 -15.06
C ASP A 252 -4.08 -5.92 -14.97
N LEU A 253 -3.98 -5.36 -13.77
CA LEU A 253 -3.42 -4.02 -13.54
C LEU A 253 -2.00 -3.85 -14.12
N PRO A 254 -1.07 -4.83 -14.05
CA PRO A 254 0.24 -4.71 -14.69
C PRO A 254 0.15 -4.44 -16.20
N GLN A 255 -0.71 -5.15 -16.92
CA GLN A 255 -0.94 -4.96 -18.36
C GLN A 255 -1.49 -3.57 -18.66
N ARG A 256 -2.46 -3.12 -17.86
CA ARG A 256 -3.03 -1.78 -18.00
C ARG A 256 -1.99 -0.68 -17.74
N LEU A 257 -1.16 -0.83 -16.72
CA LEU A 257 -0.06 0.09 -16.45
C LEU A 257 0.96 0.11 -17.59
N ALA A 258 1.37 -1.06 -18.08
CA ALA A 258 2.32 -1.17 -19.18
C ALA A 258 1.80 -0.53 -20.48
N ALA A 259 0.48 -0.57 -20.71
CA ALA A 259 -0.15 0.02 -21.88
C ALA A 259 -0.40 1.54 -21.77
N THR A 260 -0.22 2.16 -20.59
CA THR A 260 -0.55 3.56 -20.33
C THR A 260 0.71 4.41 -20.16
N GLN A 261 0.74 5.61 -20.73
CA GLN A 261 1.90 6.51 -20.62
C GLN A 261 2.03 7.14 -19.23
N VAL A 262 0.93 7.67 -18.67
CA VAL A 262 0.97 8.49 -17.46
C VAL A 262 0.19 7.84 -16.33
N PHE A 263 0.83 7.69 -15.18
CA PHE A 263 0.18 7.29 -13.93
C PHE A 263 0.09 8.47 -12.97
N VAL A 264 -1.05 8.62 -12.31
CA VAL A 264 -1.27 9.67 -11.30
C VAL A 264 -1.64 9.06 -9.96
N LEU A 265 -1.01 9.55 -8.91
CA LEU A 265 -1.46 9.33 -7.54
C LEU A 265 -1.84 10.65 -6.89
N SER A 266 -3.08 11.09 -7.12
CA SER A 266 -3.67 12.22 -6.39
C SER A 266 -4.15 11.74 -5.02
N THR A 267 -3.57 12.29 -3.94
CA THR A 267 -3.81 11.79 -2.59
C THR A 267 -3.52 12.86 -1.53
N HIS A 268 -4.19 12.78 -0.39
CA HIS A 268 -3.97 13.69 0.74
C HIS A 268 -2.90 13.19 1.71
N TRP A 269 -2.66 11.89 1.81
CA TRP A 269 -1.61 11.27 2.65
C TRP A 269 -1.36 9.82 2.24
N GLU A 270 -0.14 9.37 2.39
CA GLU A 270 0.28 7.97 2.18
C GLU A 270 1.25 7.52 3.30
N GLY A 271 1.31 6.19 3.49
CA GLY A 271 2.42 5.57 4.20
C GLY A 271 3.53 5.22 3.20
N MET A 272 3.24 4.27 2.33
CA MET A 272 4.01 3.93 1.14
C MET A 272 3.06 3.37 0.08
N PRO A 273 2.85 4.07 -1.05
CA PRO A 273 1.81 3.73 -2.02
C PRO A 273 2.24 2.64 -3.00
N LEU A 274 1.78 1.39 -2.79
CA LEU A 274 2.13 0.25 -3.66
C LEU A 274 1.75 0.49 -5.13
N ALA A 275 0.59 1.10 -5.40
CA ALA A 275 0.15 1.36 -6.77
C ALA A 275 1.09 2.32 -7.54
N LEU A 276 1.74 3.26 -6.83
CA LEU A 276 2.77 4.11 -7.44
C LEU A 276 4.02 3.30 -7.75
N VAL A 277 4.44 2.42 -6.84
CA VAL A 277 5.59 1.53 -7.07
C VAL A 277 5.31 0.56 -8.23
N GLU A 278 4.08 0.03 -8.34
CA GLU A 278 3.65 -0.80 -9.47
C GLU A 278 3.70 -0.02 -10.80
N ALA A 279 3.26 1.24 -10.80
CA ALA A 279 3.33 2.09 -11.98
C ALA A 279 4.78 2.42 -12.38
N MET A 280 5.65 2.68 -11.41
CA MET A 280 7.09 2.83 -11.63
C MET A 280 7.68 1.55 -12.23
N ALA A 281 7.37 0.38 -11.68
CA ALA A 281 7.84 -0.91 -12.20
C ALA A 281 7.35 -1.17 -13.63
N ALA A 282 6.16 -0.70 -13.99
CA ALA A 282 5.63 -0.72 -15.36
C ALA A 282 6.25 0.36 -16.27
N GLY A 283 7.11 1.22 -15.76
CA GLY A 283 7.76 2.28 -16.54
C GLY A 283 6.83 3.42 -16.95
N CYS A 284 5.74 3.68 -16.22
CA CYS A 284 4.89 4.84 -16.45
C CYS A 284 5.62 6.14 -16.07
N ALA A 285 5.32 7.24 -16.77
CA ALA A 285 5.63 8.57 -16.29
C ALA A 285 4.70 8.90 -15.12
N CYS A 286 5.26 9.01 -13.91
CA CYS A 286 4.49 9.13 -12.69
C CYS A 286 4.32 10.59 -12.25
N VAL A 287 3.10 10.97 -11.85
CA VAL A 287 2.80 12.22 -11.16
C VAL A 287 2.21 11.88 -9.79
N GLY A 288 2.72 12.46 -8.73
CA GLY A 288 2.23 12.24 -7.37
C GLY A 288 1.98 13.52 -6.60
N SER A 289 0.99 13.50 -5.69
CA SER A 289 0.85 14.58 -4.70
C SER A 289 2.08 14.63 -3.80
N ASP A 290 2.62 15.82 -3.54
CA ASP A 290 3.78 16.05 -2.68
C ASP A 290 3.40 15.85 -1.21
N VAL A 291 3.21 14.61 -0.82
CA VAL A 291 2.95 14.16 0.55
C VAL A 291 4.01 13.15 0.97
N LEU A 292 4.21 13.01 2.27
CA LEU A 292 5.34 12.32 2.87
C LEU A 292 5.64 10.95 2.22
N GLY A 293 4.69 10.02 2.20
CA GLY A 293 4.92 8.67 1.66
C GLY A 293 5.06 8.61 0.12
N VAL A 294 4.63 9.65 -0.62
CA VAL A 294 4.86 9.75 -2.07
C VAL A 294 6.25 10.30 -2.35
N ARG A 295 6.66 11.34 -1.60
CA ARG A 295 7.99 11.97 -1.70
C ARG A 295 9.14 11.00 -1.43
N GLU A 296 8.92 9.99 -0.60
CA GLU A 296 9.93 8.96 -0.31
C GLU A 296 10.10 7.94 -1.44
N VAL A 297 9.11 7.82 -2.31
CA VAL A 297 9.11 6.86 -3.43
C VAL A 297 9.46 7.54 -4.74
N LEU A 298 8.99 8.78 -4.95
CA LEU A 298 9.12 9.52 -6.20
C LEU A 298 10.06 10.71 -6.03
N ASP A 299 11.13 10.73 -6.80
CA ASP A 299 12.11 11.81 -6.83
C ASP A 299 11.72 12.80 -7.95
N HIS A 300 11.36 14.05 -7.54
CA HIS A 300 10.88 15.08 -8.44
C HIS A 300 11.89 15.41 -9.54
N GLY A 301 11.45 15.39 -10.79
CA GLY A 301 12.26 15.67 -11.99
C GLY A 301 13.20 14.52 -12.41
N ARG A 302 13.38 13.47 -11.59
CA ARG A 302 14.22 12.32 -11.89
C ARG A 302 13.41 11.04 -12.18
N THR A 303 12.50 10.66 -11.30
CA THR A 303 11.66 9.45 -11.46
C THR A 303 10.19 9.77 -11.61
N GLY A 304 9.81 11.04 -11.58
CA GLY A 304 8.45 11.53 -11.78
C GLY A 304 8.31 12.98 -11.38
N LEU A 305 7.08 13.45 -11.33
CA LEU A 305 6.76 14.82 -10.93
C LEU A 305 5.95 14.82 -9.63
N LEU A 306 6.36 15.67 -8.69
CA LEU A 306 5.60 15.95 -7.46
C LEU A 306 4.88 17.29 -7.63
N VAL A 307 3.60 17.32 -7.23
CA VAL A 307 2.76 18.52 -7.24
C VAL A 307 2.12 18.73 -5.87
N PRO A 308 1.85 19.97 -5.46
CA PRO A 308 1.11 20.22 -4.22
C PRO A 308 -0.20 19.40 -4.19
N HIS A 309 -0.53 18.82 -3.03
CA HIS A 309 -1.79 18.07 -2.91
C HIS A 309 -3.00 19.03 -2.93
N ALA A 310 -4.12 18.56 -3.47
CA ALA A 310 -5.32 19.36 -3.65
C ALA A 310 -5.14 20.60 -4.55
N ASP A 311 -4.17 20.58 -5.46
CA ASP A 311 -3.89 21.66 -6.42
C ASP A 311 -4.14 21.15 -7.85
N ALA A 312 -5.35 21.37 -8.36
CA ALA A 312 -5.75 20.94 -9.70
C ALA A 312 -4.97 21.69 -10.82
N PRO A 313 -4.71 23.01 -10.73
CA PRO A 313 -3.86 23.72 -11.69
C PRO A 313 -2.43 23.15 -11.78
N ALA A 314 -1.76 22.90 -10.64
CA ALA A 314 -0.41 22.33 -10.63
C ALA A 314 -0.42 20.90 -11.21
N LEU A 315 -1.42 20.10 -10.86
CA LEU A 315 -1.58 18.75 -11.41
C LEU A 315 -1.83 18.80 -12.94
N ALA A 316 -2.69 19.70 -13.43
CA ALA A 316 -2.94 19.88 -14.86
C ALA A 316 -1.66 20.30 -15.62
N ASN A 317 -0.84 21.18 -15.03
CA ASN A 317 0.44 21.59 -15.63
C ASN A 317 1.40 20.42 -15.77
N ALA A 318 1.59 19.62 -14.72
CA ALA A 318 2.44 18.44 -14.77
C ALA A 318 1.95 17.39 -15.78
N LEU A 319 0.65 17.13 -15.81
CA LEU A 319 0.04 16.22 -16.80
C LEU A 319 0.20 16.72 -18.24
N GLN A 320 -0.04 18.02 -18.47
CA GLN A 320 0.16 18.65 -19.78
C GLN A 320 1.61 18.53 -20.25
N GLN A 321 2.57 18.75 -19.36
CA GLN A 321 3.99 18.63 -19.65
C GLN A 321 4.31 17.21 -20.15
N LEU A 322 3.90 16.17 -19.42
CA LEU A 322 4.19 14.77 -19.76
C LEU A 322 3.46 14.29 -21.04
N LEU A 323 2.23 14.79 -21.27
CA LEU A 323 1.45 14.43 -22.47
C LEU A 323 1.98 15.10 -23.75
N ARG A 324 2.63 16.27 -23.63
CA ARG A 324 3.23 16.99 -24.75
C ARG A 324 4.68 16.63 -25.03
N ASP A 325 5.46 16.33 -24.02
CA ASP A 325 6.85 15.92 -24.11
C ASP A 325 7.01 14.42 -23.82
N GLY A 326 6.75 13.61 -24.84
CA GLY A 326 6.89 12.15 -24.76
C GLY A 326 8.34 11.70 -24.48
N ALA A 327 9.35 12.47 -24.88
CA ALA A 327 10.75 12.15 -24.59
C ALA A 327 11.06 12.33 -23.11
N GLN A 328 10.56 13.40 -22.48
CA GLN A 328 10.68 13.60 -21.04
C GLN A 328 9.90 12.52 -20.26
N ALA A 329 8.66 12.24 -20.67
CA ALA A 329 7.83 11.23 -20.03
C ALA A 329 8.51 9.84 -20.07
N GLN A 330 9.08 9.46 -21.21
CA GLN A 330 9.86 8.23 -21.36
C GLN A 330 11.07 8.18 -20.43
N ARG A 331 11.87 9.24 -20.37
CA ARG A 331 13.05 9.29 -19.48
C ARG A 331 12.66 9.12 -18.02
N LEU A 332 11.63 9.83 -17.56
CA LEU A 332 11.13 9.71 -16.19
C LEU A 332 10.60 8.31 -15.90
N GLY A 333 9.84 7.72 -16.83
CA GLY A 333 9.32 6.36 -16.69
C GLY A 333 10.44 5.29 -16.63
N GLN A 334 11.48 5.42 -17.45
CA GLN A 334 12.65 4.52 -17.42
C GLN A 334 13.40 4.62 -16.09
N ALA A 335 13.67 5.84 -15.61
CA ALA A 335 14.34 6.06 -14.32
C ALA A 335 13.48 5.55 -13.15
N ALA A 336 12.15 5.75 -13.21
CA ALA A 336 11.22 5.20 -12.23
C ALA A 336 11.28 3.67 -12.19
N ARG A 337 11.26 3.01 -13.35
CA ARG A 337 11.40 1.56 -13.43
C ARG A 337 12.72 1.05 -12.85
N GLN A 338 13.83 1.66 -13.21
CA GLN A 338 15.13 1.29 -12.65
C GLN A 338 15.15 1.38 -11.13
N GLN A 339 14.62 2.46 -10.57
CA GLN A 339 14.51 2.61 -9.11
C GLN A 339 13.58 1.56 -8.49
N ALA A 340 12.42 1.29 -9.09
CA ALA A 340 11.48 0.30 -8.57
C ALA A 340 12.09 -1.11 -8.54
N LEU A 341 12.76 -1.52 -9.61
CA LEU A 341 13.42 -2.82 -9.71
C LEU A 341 14.58 -2.95 -8.71
N ALA A 342 15.34 -1.88 -8.49
CA ALA A 342 16.49 -1.88 -7.58
C ALA A 342 16.10 -1.85 -6.10
N SER A 343 14.92 -1.27 -5.72
CA SER A 343 14.67 -0.89 -4.33
C SER A 343 13.38 -1.45 -3.72
N TYR A 344 12.40 -1.84 -4.55
CA TYR A 344 11.04 -2.10 -4.07
C TYR A 344 10.51 -3.49 -4.43
N GLY A 345 11.40 -4.49 -4.55
CA GLY A 345 11.00 -5.87 -4.70
C GLY A 345 10.52 -6.52 -3.40
N ARG A 346 9.62 -7.47 -3.51
CA ARG A 346 9.16 -8.30 -2.39
C ARG A 346 10.32 -9.01 -1.68
N GLU A 347 11.32 -9.46 -2.45
CA GLU A 347 12.49 -10.15 -1.89
C GLU A 347 13.40 -9.20 -1.09
N GLN A 348 13.60 -7.95 -1.58
CA GLN A 348 14.35 -6.94 -0.82
C GLN A 348 13.63 -6.58 0.49
N MET A 349 12.30 -6.44 0.45
CA MET A 349 11.50 -6.25 1.66
C MET A 349 11.69 -7.43 2.61
N TRP A 350 11.52 -8.65 2.12
CA TRP A 350 11.66 -9.87 2.93
C TRP A 350 13.06 -9.99 3.55
N HIS A 351 14.11 -9.72 2.81
CA HIS A 351 15.48 -9.76 3.33
C HIS A 351 15.66 -8.87 4.57
N ARG A 352 15.05 -7.67 4.58
CA ARG A 352 15.09 -6.76 5.75
C ARG A 352 14.28 -7.32 6.93
N TYR A 353 13.10 -7.89 6.68
CA TYR A 353 12.32 -8.56 7.72
C TYR A 353 13.05 -9.80 8.27
N ARG A 354 13.68 -10.58 7.41
CA ARG A 354 14.48 -11.75 7.81
C ARG A 354 15.66 -11.36 8.72
N ALA A 355 16.33 -10.26 8.45
CA ALA A 355 17.39 -9.74 9.30
C ALA A 355 16.90 -9.44 10.73
N LEU A 356 15.68 -8.90 10.87
CA LEU A 356 15.05 -8.73 12.20
C LEU A 356 14.80 -10.08 12.90
N LEU A 357 14.47 -11.11 12.14
CA LEU A 357 14.21 -12.45 12.68
C LEU A 357 15.50 -13.17 13.09
N ALA A 358 16.64 -12.83 12.52
CA ALA A 358 17.96 -13.37 12.87
C ALA A 358 18.59 -12.66 14.08
N ALA A 359 18.16 -11.44 14.40
CA ALA A 359 18.70 -10.69 15.53
C ALA A 359 18.37 -11.37 16.86
N PRO A 360 19.33 -11.40 17.84
CA PRO A 360 19.07 -11.96 19.16
C PRO A 360 17.90 -11.27 19.85
N GLN A 361 17.17 -12.01 20.68
CA GLN A 361 16.10 -11.44 21.50
C GLN A 361 16.71 -10.39 22.45
N ALA A 362 16.20 -9.16 22.39
CA ALA A 362 16.43 -8.23 23.49
C ALA A 362 15.77 -8.81 24.76
N PRO A 363 16.46 -8.79 25.91
CA PRO A 363 15.88 -9.27 27.15
C PRO A 363 14.57 -8.52 27.42
N VAL A 364 13.50 -9.26 27.65
CA VAL A 364 12.24 -8.70 28.15
C VAL A 364 12.51 -8.28 29.60
N VAL A 365 12.53 -6.98 29.84
CA VAL A 365 12.67 -6.40 31.18
C VAL A 365 11.34 -6.48 31.91
#